data_6c016dcc2423296ae20aec3939dd3a79
#
_entry.id   6c016dcc2423296ae20aec3939dd3a79
#
_cell.length_a   1.000
_cell.length_b   1.000
_cell.length_c   1.000
_cell.angle_alpha   90.00
_cell.angle_beta   90.00
_cell.angle_gamma   90.00
#
_symmetry.space_group_name_H-M   'P 1'
#
loop_
_entity.id
_entity.type
_entity.pdbx_description
1 polymer ?
#
loop_
_entity_poly.entity_id
_entity_poly.type
_entity_poly.pdbx_seq_one_letter_code
_entity_poly.pdbx_strand_id
1 'polypeptide(L)'
;MSLFSFHLNRLCTVLALTGALLPAVQAAPVPVQPATIRVDYLHSGNAKEEHYAMERVVVEPLPWPGDMTRTLDDTNRGVNKVEVVDAKTGALLYSRGFSTVFGEWSSTDEAQKANRGFGESVRFPKPSQPVKVRILKRDEHNAFVLAWSVDVDTDAMDVVRKQGPAPAKPIGIRVNGPSSQKVDLLILGDGYTKADMPKFEATARRLADHLFAVSPFKERARDFNVWALALPTQESGVSRPSTGVHHASPLGARYDIFGSERYVLTTDNRALRDLAQYAPYEFIEILVNNDTYGGGGIFGQFSTAAANNDWANYLFVHEFGHHFAGLADEYYTSPVAYQTGGARIEPWEPNATALQDPANLKWKKFVKEGTPLPTAWPKDEYETHSREYQKQRAALRATNRPESEMSALFHKDLEYTEQLFSRAPTRGVVGAFEGANYEATGYFRPEMQCLMFDRSDKFCSVCADAISTIIDLYSRPAPK
;
A
#
# COMPACT_ATOMS: atom_id res chain seq x y z
N MET A 1 34.27 -104.41 -14.79
CA MET A 1 33.64 -103.52 -15.74
C MET A 1 33.12 -102.35 -14.91
N SER A 2 33.80 -101.28 -15.03
CA SER A 2 33.88 -100.22 -14.03
C SER A 2 32.91 -99.05 -14.36
N LEU A 3 32.19 -98.60 -13.38
CA LEU A 3 31.33 -97.40 -13.42
C LEU A 3 32.06 -96.29 -12.65
N PHE A 4 32.36 -95.25 -13.38
CA PHE A 4 32.86 -93.99 -12.80
C PHE A 4 31.68 -93.06 -12.56
N SER A 5 31.47 -92.66 -11.32
CA SER A 5 30.49 -91.67 -10.87
C SER A 5 31.17 -90.30 -10.66
N PHE A 6 30.71 -89.26 -11.40
CA PHE A 6 31.21 -87.90 -11.17
C PHE A 6 30.24 -87.15 -10.24
N HIS A 7 30.78 -86.72 -9.12
CA HIS A 7 30.09 -85.81 -8.21
C HIS A 7 30.34 -84.37 -8.57
N LEU A 8 29.28 -83.65 -8.87
CA LEU A 8 29.32 -82.20 -9.14
C LEU A 8 28.93 -81.48 -7.87
N ASN A 9 29.90 -80.85 -7.18
CA ASN A 9 29.63 -79.94 -6.06
C ASN A 9 29.12 -78.59 -6.55
N ARG A 10 27.86 -78.23 -6.26
CA ARG A 10 27.35 -76.92 -6.45
C ARG A 10 27.58 -76.07 -5.17
N LEU A 11 28.47 -75.08 -5.28
CA LEU A 11 28.68 -74.05 -4.29
C LEU A 11 27.56 -73.00 -4.44
N CYS A 12 26.64 -72.94 -3.46
CA CYS A 12 25.65 -71.86 -3.36
C CYS A 12 26.27 -70.68 -2.63
N THR A 13 26.59 -69.60 -3.37
CA THR A 13 27.00 -68.33 -2.82
C THR A 13 25.75 -67.56 -2.41
N VAL A 14 25.49 -67.39 -1.11
CA VAL A 14 24.41 -66.54 -0.58
C VAL A 14 24.93 -65.11 -0.57
N LEU A 15 24.43 -64.26 -1.48
CA LEU A 15 24.63 -62.81 -1.45
C LEU A 15 23.72 -62.22 -0.37
N ALA A 16 24.25 -61.83 0.78
CA ALA A 16 23.53 -61.03 1.76
C ALA A 16 23.45 -59.60 1.30
N LEU A 17 22.28 -59.14 0.80
CA LEU A 17 21.98 -57.73 0.59
C LEU A 17 21.78 -57.06 1.96
N THR A 18 22.79 -56.36 2.45
CA THR A 18 22.61 -55.38 3.55
C THR A 18 21.93 -54.13 3.01
N GLY A 19 20.61 -54.07 3.13
CA GLY A 19 19.85 -52.85 2.88
C GLY A 19 20.21 -51.78 3.92
N ALA A 20 20.97 -50.77 3.54
CA ALA A 20 21.14 -49.58 4.36
C ALA A 20 19.80 -48.84 4.47
N LEU A 21 19.15 -48.92 5.61
CA LEU A 21 18.01 -48.07 5.98
C LEU A 21 18.56 -46.63 6.13
N LEU A 22 18.34 -45.80 5.10
CA LEU A 22 18.49 -44.36 5.24
C LEU A 22 17.51 -43.87 6.29
N PRO A 23 17.94 -43.09 7.30
CA PRO A 23 17.00 -42.52 8.24
C PRO A 23 16.04 -41.61 7.47
N ALA A 24 14.73 -41.81 7.61
CA ALA A 24 13.73 -40.90 7.12
C ALA A 24 13.96 -39.54 7.80
N VAL A 25 14.39 -38.56 7.04
CA VAL A 25 14.48 -37.16 7.48
C VAL A 25 13.03 -36.74 7.76
N GLN A 26 12.64 -36.78 9.02
CA GLN A 26 11.37 -36.29 9.49
C GLN A 26 11.43 -34.76 9.30
N ALA A 27 10.66 -34.23 8.34
CA ALA A 27 10.54 -32.78 8.14
C ALA A 27 10.14 -32.15 9.49
N ALA A 28 10.88 -31.18 9.94
CA ALA A 28 10.53 -30.43 11.14
C ALA A 28 9.09 -29.91 10.99
N PRO A 29 8.26 -29.98 12.04
CA PRO A 29 6.89 -29.50 11.97
C PRO A 29 6.93 -28.02 11.55
N VAL A 30 6.21 -27.67 10.47
CA VAL A 30 6.04 -26.30 10.04
C VAL A 30 5.39 -25.53 11.19
N PRO A 31 5.99 -24.42 11.67
CA PRO A 31 5.38 -23.66 12.76
C PRO A 31 3.97 -23.26 12.36
N VAL A 32 2.98 -23.57 13.21
CA VAL A 32 1.60 -23.17 12.99
C VAL A 32 1.56 -21.64 13.07
N GLN A 33 1.16 -20.98 11.99
CA GLN A 33 0.97 -19.53 11.97
C GLN A 33 -0.15 -19.17 12.94
N PRO A 34 0.01 -18.13 13.79
CA PRO A 34 -1.06 -17.68 14.66
C PRO A 34 -2.22 -17.13 13.83
N ALA A 35 -3.42 -17.18 14.39
CA ALA A 35 -4.60 -16.57 13.78
C ALA A 35 -4.41 -15.06 13.65
N THR A 36 -5.12 -14.44 12.72
CA THR A 36 -5.17 -12.99 12.57
C THR A 36 -6.26 -12.40 13.45
N ILE A 37 -5.91 -11.40 14.26
CA ILE A 37 -6.86 -10.57 15.00
C ILE A 37 -7.03 -9.25 14.25
N ARG A 38 -8.30 -8.83 14.14
CA ARG A 38 -8.68 -7.50 13.66
C ARG A 38 -9.50 -6.81 14.73
N VAL A 39 -9.13 -5.58 15.05
CA VAL A 39 -9.92 -4.67 15.90
C VAL A 39 -10.51 -3.60 14.99
N ASP A 40 -11.83 -3.61 14.85
CA ASP A 40 -12.58 -2.59 14.13
C ASP A 40 -13.01 -1.52 15.14
N TYR A 41 -12.86 -0.26 14.78
CA TYR A 41 -13.19 0.88 15.62
C TYR A 41 -13.76 2.04 14.80
N LEU A 42 -14.54 2.89 15.44
CA LEU A 42 -15.00 4.16 14.89
C LEU A 42 -14.01 5.25 15.26
N HIS A 43 -13.52 5.97 14.25
CA HIS A 43 -12.71 7.16 14.38
C HIS A 43 -13.56 8.36 13.96
N SER A 44 -13.81 9.31 14.84
CA SER A 44 -14.76 10.41 14.62
C SER A 44 -14.27 11.72 15.23
N GLY A 45 -14.86 12.82 14.81
CA GLY A 45 -14.52 14.16 15.27
C GLY A 45 -14.51 15.19 14.14
N ASN A 46 -13.60 16.14 14.20
CA ASN A 46 -13.42 17.22 13.24
C ASN A 46 -11.93 17.60 13.13
N ALA A 47 -11.60 18.74 12.53
CA ALA A 47 -10.20 19.19 12.37
C ALA A 47 -9.48 19.51 13.69
N LYS A 48 -10.19 19.60 14.83
CA LYS A 48 -9.63 20.04 16.13
C LYS A 48 -9.65 18.95 17.19
N GLU A 49 -10.56 18.00 17.09
CA GLU A 49 -10.76 16.95 18.09
C GLU A 49 -11.05 15.60 17.45
N GLU A 50 -10.60 14.54 18.08
CA GLU A 50 -10.74 13.17 17.64
C GLU A 50 -11.28 12.30 18.76
N HIS A 51 -12.14 11.35 18.39
CA HIS A 51 -12.74 10.38 19.31
C HIS A 51 -12.63 8.98 18.71
N TYR A 52 -12.39 8.02 19.57
CA TYR A 52 -12.26 6.61 19.21
C TYR A 52 -13.22 5.76 20.01
N ALA A 53 -13.86 4.80 19.36
CA ALA A 53 -14.71 3.82 20.02
C ALA A 53 -14.52 2.44 19.40
N MET A 54 -14.26 1.41 20.20
CA MET A 54 -14.18 0.03 19.71
C MET A 54 -15.55 -0.41 19.16
N GLU A 55 -15.56 -1.00 17.95
CA GLU A 55 -16.75 -1.58 17.35
C GLU A 55 -16.82 -3.09 17.65
N ARG A 56 -15.77 -3.82 17.30
CA ARG A 56 -15.71 -5.28 17.45
C ARG A 56 -14.29 -5.82 17.38
N VAL A 57 -14.09 -7.00 17.91
CA VAL A 57 -12.90 -7.82 17.73
C VAL A 57 -13.24 -9.02 16.85
N VAL A 58 -12.44 -9.30 15.84
CA VAL A 58 -12.66 -10.38 14.85
C VAL A 58 -11.43 -11.29 14.80
N VAL A 59 -11.65 -12.59 14.87
CA VAL A 59 -10.66 -13.59 14.45
C VAL A 59 -10.91 -13.88 12.98
N GLU A 60 -10.00 -13.44 12.11
CA GLU A 60 -10.13 -13.66 10.67
C GLU A 60 -9.95 -15.14 10.31
N PRO A 61 -10.55 -15.60 9.19
CA PRO A 61 -10.57 -17.04 8.84
C PRO A 61 -9.20 -17.58 8.41
N LEU A 62 -8.28 -16.69 7.98
CA LEU A 62 -6.95 -17.08 7.56
C LEU A 62 -5.91 -16.82 8.66
N PRO A 63 -4.81 -17.61 8.71
CA PRO A 63 -3.71 -17.35 9.61
C PRO A 63 -3.05 -16.00 9.30
N TRP A 64 -2.28 -15.49 10.26
CA TRP A 64 -1.49 -14.27 10.08
C TRP A 64 -0.52 -14.41 8.90
N PRO A 65 -0.57 -13.52 7.90
CA PRO A 65 0.30 -13.64 6.72
C PRO A 65 1.76 -13.22 6.99
N GLY A 66 1.99 -12.29 7.93
CA GLY A 66 3.29 -11.68 8.16
C GLY A 66 4.34 -12.56 8.87
N ASP A 67 5.58 -12.10 8.85
CA ASP A 67 6.70 -12.74 9.53
C ASP A 67 6.61 -12.53 11.05
N MET A 68 6.49 -13.64 11.81
CA MET A 68 6.42 -13.64 13.27
C MET A 68 7.76 -13.25 13.95
N THR A 69 8.85 -13.16 13.22
CA THR A 69 10.15 -12.69 13.74
C THR A 69 10.34 -11.20 13.55
N ARG A 70 9.41 -10.53 12.82
CA ARG A 70 9.44 -9.09 12.50
C ARG A 70 8.12 -8.41 12.88
N THR A 71 7.71 -8.59 14.13
CA THR A 71 6.45 -8.03 14.63
C THR A 71 6.54 -6.54 14.99
N LEU A 72 7.74 -6.01 15.19
CA LEU A 72 7.97 -4.61 15.54
C LEU A 72 8.39 -3.80 14.31
N ASP A 73 7.80 -2.61 14.18
CA ASP A 73 8.09 -1.67 13.11
C ASP A 73 9.09 -0.61 13.60
N ASP A 74 10.25 -0.57 12.98
CA ASP A 74 11.34 0.37 13.22
C ASP A 74 11.48 1.42 12.11
N THR A 75 10.57 1.43 11.12
CA THR A 75 10.64 2.35 9.98
C THR A 75 10.27 3.79 10.32
N ASN A 76 9.62 4.01 11.45
CA ASN A 76 9.14 5.32 11.91
C ASN A 76 8.25 6.03 10.85
N ARG A 77 7.35 5.30 10.17
CA ARG A 77 6.45 5.83 9.14
C ARG A 77 5.01 5.92 9.63
N GLY A 78 4.20 6.72 8.92
CA GLY A 78 2.78 6.92 9.18
C GLY A 78 2.48 8.07 10.13
N VAL A 79 1.29 8.64 9.98
CA VAL A 79 0.73 9.63 10.92
C VAL A 79 0.36 8.97 12.25
N ASN A 80 -0.10 7.71 12.16
CA ASN A 80 -0.48 6.90 13.30
C ASN A 80 0.43 5.68 13.44
N LYS A 81 0.45 5.09 14.64
CA LYS A 81 1.12 3.83 14.94
C LYS A 81 0.23 2.98 15.84
N VAL A 82 0.01 1.74 15.43
CA VAL A 82 -0.59 0.75 16.33
C VAL A 82 0.50 0.07 17.14
N GLU A 83 0.25 -0.09 18.45
CA GLU A 83 1.03 -0.92 19.34
C GLU A 83 0.12 -1.90 20.05
N VAL A 84 0.55 -3.16 20.12
CA VAL A 84 -0.10 -4.21 20.90
C VAL A 84 0.84 -4.59 22.01
N VAL A 85 0.41 -4.37 23.25
CA VAL A 85 1.22 -4.64 24.42
C VAL A 85 0.54 -5.71 25.31
N ASP A 86 1.33 -6.57 25.89
CA ASP A 86 0.84 -7.55 26.89
C ASP A 86 0.19 -6.81 28.07
N ALA A 87 -1.06 -7.13 28.40
CA ALA A 87 -1.82 -6.42 29.40
C ALA A 87 -1.23 -6.54 30.82
N LYS A 88 -0.52 -7.63 31.10
CA LYS A 88 0.06 -7.93 32.40
C LYS A 88 1.46 -7.36 32.59
N THR A 89 2.31 -7.51 31.57
CA THR A 89 3.74 -7.16 31.66
C THR A 89 4.06 -5.80 31.03
N GLY A 90 3.19 -5.29 30.15
CA GLY A 90 3.45 -4.11 29.35
C GLY A 90 4.44 -4.31 28.20
N ALA A 91 4.88 -5.54 27.95
CA ALA A 91 5.81 -5.85 26.85
C ALA A 91 5.19 -5.55 25.49
N LEU A 92 5.91 -4.88 24.61
CA LEU A 92 5.49 -4.62 23.24
C LEU A 92 5.59 -5.90 22.41
N LEU A 93 4.46 -6.35 21.84
CA LEU A 93 4.35 -7.59 21.07
C LEU A 93 4.27 -7.33 19.56
N TYR A 94 3.65 -6.23 19.16
CA TYR A 94 3.45 -5.88 17.76
C TYR A 94 3.39 -4.36 17.60
N SER A 95 3.91 -3.85 16.50
CA SER A 95 3.70 -2.46 16.10
C SER A 95 3.75 -2.30 14.59
N ARG A 96 2.94 -1.35 14.04
CA ARG A 96 2.99 -0.88 12.64
C ARG A 96 2.57 0.57 12.55
N GLY A 97 3.27 1.32 11.69
CA GLY A 97 2.85 2.65 11.28
C GLY A 97 1.74 2.58 10.23
N PHE A 98 0.82 3.55 10.23
CA PHE A 98 -0.26 3.67 9.25
C PHE A 98 -0.81 5.11 9.20
N SER A 99 -1.64 5.39 8.20
CA SER A 99 -2.49 6.59 8.13
C SER A 99 -3.96 6.18 8.13
N THR A 100 -4.89 7.14 8.21
CA THR A 100 -6.31 6.85 8.37
C THR A 100 -7.16 7.67 7.38
N VAL A 101 -8.35 7.17 7.03
CA VAL A 101 -9.33 7.92 6.23
C VAL A 101 -9.79 9.16 6.98
N PHE A 102 -9.97 9.07 8.31
CA PHE A 102 -10.27 10.21 9.14
C PHE A 102 -9.14 11.27 9.08
N GLY A 103 -7.87 10.84 9.14
CA GLY A 103 -6.70 11.72 9.05
C GLY A 103 -6.69 12.53 7.75
N GLU A 104 -6.95 11.89 6.62
CA GLU A 104 -7.09 12.57 5.33
C GLU A 104 -8.23 13.59 5.35
N TRP A 105 -9.40 13.18 5.80
CA TRP A 105 -10.56 14.06 5.87
C TRP A 105 -10.38 15.22 6.86
N SER A 106 -9.74 15.00 8.01
CA SER A 106 -9.58 16.02 9.04
C SER A 106 -8.75 17.24 8.60
N SER A 107 -7.99 17.10 7.51
CA SER A 107 -7.21 18.19 6.91
C SER A 107 -8.00 19.04 5.89
N THR A 108 -9.28 18.70 5.64
CA THR A 108 -10.13 19.39 4.64
C THR A 108 -10.91 20.58 5.22
N ASP A 109 -11.41 21.44 4.32
CA ASP A 109 -12.32 22.54 4.69
C ASP A 109 -13.64 22.08 5.31
N GLU A 110 -14.11 20.88 4.95
CA GLU A 110 -15.32 20.30 5.54
C GLU A 110 -15.12 20.02 7.02
N ALA A 111 -13.95 19.46 7.39
CA ALA A 111 -13.63 19.12 8.76
C ALA A 111 -13.53 20.33 9.70
N GLN A 112 -13.32 21.54 9.15
CA GLN A 112 -13.37 22.78 9.96
C GLN A 112 -14.80 23.14 10.42
N LYS A 113 -15.82 22.55 9.79
CA LYS A 113 -17.24 22.96 9.92
C LYS A 113 -18.17 21.83 10.37
N ALA A 114 -17.71 20.57 10.27
CA ALA A 114 -18.55 19.41 10.50
C ALA A 114 -17.82 18.34 11.31
N ASN A 115 -18.58 17.51 12.04
CA ASN A 115 -18.11 16.27 12.61
C ASN A 115 -18.44 15.09 11.68
N ARG A 116 -17.52 14.16 11.49
CA ARG A 116 -17.76 12.89 10.77
C ARG A 116 -17.12 11.73 11.53
N GLY A 117 -17.58 10.52 11.19
CA GLY A 117 -17.02 9.27 11.68
C GLY A 117 -16.71 8.33 10.52
N PHE A 118 -15.59 7.62 10.65
CA PHE A 118 -15.13 6.60 9.71
C PHE A 118 -14.87 5.32 10.48
N GLY A 119 -15.34 4.19 9.94
CA GLY A 119 -14.91 2.88 10.40
C GLY A 119 -13.47 2.64 9.98
N GLU A 120 -12.65 2.14 10.88
CA GLU A 120 -11.23 1.83 10.66
C GLU A 120 -10.86 0.52 11.32
N SER A 121 -9.71 -0.04 10.99
CA SER A 121 -9.26 -1.31 11.56
C SER A 121 -7.76 -1.37 11.71
N VAL A 122 -7.33 -2.07 12.76
CA VAL A 122 -5.94 -2.54 12.92
C VAL A 122 -5.90 -4.06 12.98
N ARG A 123 -4.84 -4.67 12.44
CA ARG A 123 -4.64 -6.11 12.37
C ARG A 123 -3.31 -6.49 12.99
N PHE A 124 -3.29 -7.62 13.69
CA PHE A 124 -2.08 -8.18 14.31
C PHE A 124 -2.20 -9.68 14.53
N PRO A 125 -1.08 -10.41 14.71
CA PRO A 125 -1.11 -11.84 15.02
C PRO A 125 -1.76 -12.09 16.39
N LYS A 126 -2.57 -13.14 16.51
CA LYS A 126 -3.29 -13.48 17.75
C LYS A 126 -2.31 -13.65 18.91
N PRO A 127 -2.42 -12.83 19.98
CA PRO A 127 -1.63 -13.00 21.18
C PRO A 127 -2.12 -14.20 21.99
N SER A 128 -1.26 -14.74 22.85
CA SER A 128 -1.59 -15.86 23.74
C SER A 128 -2.30 -15.44 25.04
N GLN A 129 -2.40 -14.16 25.31
CA GLN A 129 -2.98 -13.56 26.53
C GLN A 129 -3.69 -12.25 26.19
N PRO A 130 -4.54 -11.72 27.09
CA PRO A 130 -5.12 -10.40 26.92
C PRO A 130 -4.07 -9.32 26.68
N VAL A 131 -4.41 -8.37 25.81
CA VAL A 131 -3.52 -7.29 25.40
C VAL A 131 -4.21 -5.93 25.52
N LYS A 132 -3.40 -4.89 25.56
CA LYS A 132 -3.84 -3.52 25.34
C LYS A 132 -3.43 -3.10 23.92
N VAL A 133 -4.41 -2.76 23.10
CA VAL A 133 -4.19 -2.15 21.78
C VAL A 133 -4.13 -0.64 21.98
N ARG A 134 -3.07 -0.03 21.46
CA ARG A 134 -2.83 1.43 21.53
C ARG A 134 -2.78 1.99 20.13
N ILE A 135 -3.40 3.13 19.90
CA ILE A 135 -3.19 3.96 18.72
C ILE A 135 -2.45 5.21 19.18
N LEU A 136 -1.28 5.42 18.59
CA LEU A 136 -0.48 6.62 18.78
C LEU A 136 -0.64 7.49 17.53
N LYS A 137 -0.53 8.80 17.70
CA LYS A 137 -0.56 9.79 16.61
C LYS A 137 0.65 10.72 16.75
N ARG A 138 1.16 11.23 15.62
CA ARG A 138 2.22 12.25 15.66
C ARG A 138 1.70 13.59 16.17
N ASP A 139 2.46 14.18 17.04
CA ASP A 139 2.27 15.55 17.49
C ASP A 139 2.97 16.58 16.56
N GLU A 140 2.93 17.83 16.94
CA GLU A 140 3.57 18.95 16.21
C GLU A 140 5.11 18.86 16.14
N HIS A 141 5.72 18.04 16.99
CA HIS A 141 7.16 17.75 17.00
C HIS A 141 7.49 16.44 16.28
N ASN A 142 6.50 15.86 15.57
CA ASN A 142 6.63 14.61 14.85
C ASN A 142 6.90 13.38 15.75
N ALA A 143 6.61 13.49 17.05
CA ALA A 143 6.72 12.40 18.02
C ALA A 143 5.40 11.66 18.17
N PHE A 144 5.45 10.33 18.34
CA PHE A 144 4.25 9.55 18.59
C PHE A 144 3.76 9.69 20.03
N VAL A 145 2.56 10.21 20.21
CA VAL A 145 1.85 10.33 21.49
C VAL A 145 0.62 9.44 21.50
N LEU A 146 0.23 8.95 22.69
CA LEU A 146 -0.93 8.08 22.84
C LEU A 146 -2.22 8.86 22.55
N ALA A 147 -2.96 8.45 21.50
CA ALA A 147 -4.27 9.00 21.15
C ALA A 147 -5.42 8.16 21.76
N TRP A 148 -5.31 6.83 21.72
CA TRP A 148 -6.35 5.91 22.22
C TRP A 148 -5.75 4.59 22.68
N SER A 149 -6.44 3.92 23.62
CA SER A 149 -6.13 2.55 24.00
C SER A 149 -7.37 1.79 24.44
N VAL A 150 -7.37 0.48 24.19
CA VAL A 150 -8.44 -0.42 24.57
C VAL A 150 -7.88 -1.78 25.01
N ASP A 151 -8.48 -2.36 26.02
CA ASP A 151 -8.17 -3.72 26.44
C ASP A 151 -8.88 -4.72 25.53
N VAL A 152 -8.15 -5.74 25.06
CA VAL A 152 -8.64 -6.77 24.15
C VAL A 152 -8.31 -8.14 24.72
N ASP A 153 -9.36 -8.88 25.08
CA ASP A 153 -9.27 -10.31 25.34
C ASP A 153 -9.78 -11.05 24.10
N THR A 154 -8.87 -11.68 23.37
CA THR A 154 -9.24 -12.42 22.14
C THR A 154 -10.03 -13.70 22.41
N ASP A 155 -10.20 -14.08 23.66
CA ASP A 155 -10.99 -15.23 24.08
C ASP A 155 -12.34 -14.85 24.72
N ALA A 156 -12.67 -13.55 24.82
CA ALA A 156 -13.96 -13.04 25.31
C ALA A 156 -15.14 -13.52 24.44
N MET A 157 -16.35 -13.56 25.03
CA MET A 157 -17.52 -14.16 24.37
C MET A 157 -18.06 -13.35 23.18
N ASP A 158 -17.84 -12.06 23.17
CA ASP A 158 -18.28 -11.11 22.12
C ASP A 158 -17.34 -11.03 20.91
N VAL A 159 -16.20 -11.74 20.95
CA VAL A 159 -15.28 -11.84 19.81
C VAL A 159 -15.90 -12.66 18.67
N VAL A 160 -15.93 -12.08 17.48
CA VAL A 160 -16.43 -12.71 16.27
C VAL A 160 -15.42 -13.75 15.77
N ARG A 161 -15.72 -15.04 15.92
CA ARG A 161 -14.79 -16.14 15.58
C ARG A 161 -15.21 -16.93 14.35
N LYS A 162 -16.50 -17.01 14.09
CA LYS A 162 -17.04 -17.82 12.99
C LYS A 162 -17.48 -16.90 11.86
N GLN A 163 -16.71 -16.93 10.80
CA GLN A 163 -17.07 -16.26 9.55
C GLN A 163 -17.92 -17.20 8.68
N GLY A 164 -18.73 -16.64 7.80
CA GLY A 164 -19.40 -17.40 6.76
C GLY A 164 -18.40 -18.01 5.76
N PRO A 165 -18.87 -18.82 4.79
CA PRO A 165 -18.02 -19.25 3.70
C PRO A 165 -17.51 -18.07 2.91
N ALA A 166 -16.33 -18.23 2.27
CA ALA A 166 -15.80 -17.19 1.39
C ALA A 166 -16.81 -16.84 0.29
N PRO A 167 -17.15 -15.56 0.10
CA PRO A 167 -18.18 -15.15 -0.87
C PRO A 167 -17.72 -15.34 -2.32
N ALA A 168 -16.40 -15.39 -2.55
CA ALA A 168 -15.77 -15.75 -3.81
C ALA A 168 -14.42 -16.40 -3.55
N LYS A 169 -13.90 -17.12 -4.53
CA LYS A 169 -12.58 -17.77 -4.44
C LYS A 169 -11.48 -16.79 -4.84
N PRO A 170 -10.45 -16.57 -3.99
CA PRO A 170 -9.28 -15.77 -4.39
C PRO A 170 -8.55 -16.40 -5.59
N ILE A 171 -8.07 -15.55 -6.48
CA ILE A 171 -7.29 -15.92 -7.67
C ILE A 171 -5.82 -15.64 -7.36
N GLY A 172 -4.96 -16.65 -7.46
CA GLY A 172 -3.51 -16.45 -7.41
C GLY A 172 -3.02 -15.83 -8.73
N ILE A 173 -2.62 -14.56 -8.69
CA ILE A 173 -1.99 -13.88 -9.85
C ILE A 173 -0.52 -14.27 -9.92
N ARG A 174 0.17 -14.16 -8.79
CA ARG A 174 1.57 -14.54 -8.63
C ARG A 174 1.76 -15.13 -7.24
N VAL A 175 2.25 -16.36 -7.13
CA VAL A 175 2.48 -17.03 -5.84
C VAL A 175 3.92 -17.53 -5.81
N ASN A 176 4.78 -16.85 -5.07
CA ASN A 176 6.23 -17.10 -5.02
C ASN A 176 6.68 -17.81 -3.75
N GLY A 177 5.77 -18.02 -2.79
CA GLY A 177 6.12 -18.73 -1.56
C GLY A 177 5.09 -18.54 -0.43
N PRO A 178 5.42 -19.00 0.78
CA PRO A 178 4.53 -18.86 1.93
C PRO A 178 4.40 -17.38 2.33
N SER A 179 3.19 -16.96 2.71
CA SER A 179 2.87 -15.59 3.12
C SER A 179 3.82 -15.06 4.20
N SER A 180 4.19 -15.89 5.18
CA SER A 180 5.14 -15.51 6.24
C SER A 180 6.55 -15.11 5.77
N GLN A 181 6.84 -15.19 4.47
CA GLN A 181 8.14 -14.88 3.88
C GLN A 181 8.02 -13.98 2.65
N LYS A 182 6.83 -13.50 2.36
CA LYS A 182 6.51 -12.68 1.19
C LYS A 182 5.66 -11.51 1.61
N VAL A 183 5.64 -10.49 0.78
CA VAL A 183 4.65 -9.43 0.82
C VAL A 183 3.41 -9.95 0.11
N ASP A 184 2.26 -9.99 0.77
CA ASP A 184 1.00 -10.38 0.14
C ASP A 184 0.23 -9.13 -0.30
N LEU A 185 0.18 -8.89 -1.60
CA LEU A 185 -0.67 -7.86 -2.23
C LEU A 185 -1.99 -8.47 -2.65
N LEU A 186 -3.09 -7.94 -2.15
CA LEU A 186 -4.44 -8.29 -2.55
C LEU A 186 -5.04 -7.21 -3.45
N ILE A 187 -5.37 -7.58 -4.68
CA ILE A 187 -6.09 -6.73 -5.63
C ILE A 187 -7.58 -7.03 -5.51
N LEU A 188 -8.35 -6.04 -5.06
CA LEU A 188 -9.81 -6.12 -4.99
C LEU A 188 -10.44 -5.43 -6.20
N GLY A 189 -11.56 -5.97 -6.70
CA GLY A 189 -12.34 -5.34 -7.77
C GLY A 189 -13.63 -4.72 -7.22
N ASP A 190 -13.94 -3.49 -7.66
CA ASP A 190 -15.21 -2.83 -7.36
C ASP A 190 -15.88 -2.27 -8.62
N GLY A 191 -17.21 -2.39 -8.73
CA GLY A 191 -17.97 -1.96 -9.91
C GLY A 191 -17.92 -2.93 -11.10
N TYR A 192 -17.55 -4.18 -10.92
CA TYR A 192 -17.54 -5.21 -11.98
C TYR A 192 -18.80 -6.07 -11.90
N THR A 193 -19.56 -6.17 -12.99
CA THR A 193 -20.69 -7.11 -13.08
C THR A 193 -20.20 -8.54 -13.22
N LYS A 194 -21.12 -9.51 -13.14
CA LYS A 194 -20.77 -10.91 -13.38
C LYS A 194 -20.16 -11.13 -14.78
N ALA A 195 -20.60 -10.37 -15.76
CA ALA A 195 -20.06 -10.41 -17.12
C ALA A 195 -18.66 -9.78 -17.21
N ASP A 196 -18.34 -8.84 -16.31
CA ASP A 196 -17.06 -8.15 -16.25
C ASP A 196 -15.97 -8.93 -15.47
N MET A 197 -16.28 -10.07 -14.83
CA MET A 197 -15.27 -10.81 -14.04
C MET A 197 -14.04 -11.22 -14.85
N PRO A 198 -14.15 -11.68 -16.12
CA PRO A 198 -12.95 -11.94 -16.94
C PRO A 198 -12.13 -10.66 -17.22
N LYS A 199 -12.78 -9.52 -17.39
CA LYS A 199 -12.11 -8.21 -17.56
C LYS A 199 -11.36 -7.83 -16.28
N PHE A 200 -11.98 -8.01 -15.10
CA PHE A 200 -11.32 -7.76 -13.82
C PHE A 200 -10.04 -8.59 -13.69
N GLU A 201 -10.12 -9.92 -13.90
CA GLU A 201 -8.95 -10.79 -13.79
C GLU A 201 -7.84 -10.39 -14.78
N ALA A 202 -8.17 -10.15 -16.04
CA ALA A 202 -7.21 -9.72 -17.04
C ALA A 202 -6.54 -8.38 -16.66
N THR A 203 -7.32 -7.43 -16.14
CA THR A 203 -6.81 -6.12 -15.69
C THR A 203 -5.93 -6.26 -14.47
N ALA A 204 -6.30 -7.06 -13.48
CA ALA A 204 -5.49 -7.32 -12.28
C ALA A 204 -4.13 -7.94 -12.66
N ARG A 205 -4.11 -8.89 -13.59
CA ARG A 205 -2.86 -9.48 -14.11
C ARG A 205 -1.99 -8.44 -14.81
N ARG A 206 -2.57 -7.66 -15.72
CA ARG A 206 -1.86 -6.62 -16.48
C ARG A 206 -1.24 -5.56 -15.56
N LEU A 207 -1.97 -5.07 -14.58
CA LEU A 207 -1.48 -4.04 -13.65
C LEU A 207 -0.43 -4.60 -12.69
N ALA A 208 -0.60 -5.83 -12.20
CA ALA A 208 0.43 -6.51 -11.43
C ALA A 208 1.72 -6.71 -12.24
N ASP A 209 1.62 -7.13 -13.50
CA ASP A 209 2.80 -7.26 -14.37
C ASP A 209 3.49 -5.91 -14.61
N HIS A 210 2.71 -4.83 -14.74
CA HIS A 210 3.27 -3.49 -14.87
C HIS A 210 3.98 -3.03 -13.58
N LEU A 211 3.41 -3.26 -12.39
CA LEU A 211 4.09 -2.97 -11.12
C LEU A 211 5.48 -3.63 -11.08
N PHE A 212 5.55 -4.89 -11.46
CA PHE A 212 6.81 -5.64 -11.48
C PHE A 212 7.68 -5.38 -12.74
N ALA A 213 7.33 -4.42 -13.56
CA ALA A 213 8.21 -3.84 -14.58
C ALA A 213 8.93 -2.58 -14.08
N VAL A 214 8.46 -1.95 -12.99
CA VAL A 214 9.00 -0.73 -12.40
C VAL A 214 9.96 -1.05 -11.26
N SER A 215 11.19 -0.47 -11.28
CA SER A 215 12.13 -0.58 -10.15
C SER A 215 11.65 0.25 -8.95
N PRO A 216 11.82 -0.25 -7.70
CA PRO A 216 12.55 -1.47 -7.28
C PRO A 216 11.69 -2.73 -7.24
N PHE A 217 10.39 -2.67 -7.53
CA PHE A 217 9.52 -3.85 -7.52
C PHE A 217 9.96 -4.92 -8.53
N LYS A 218 10.55 -4.50 -9.66
CA LYS A 218 11.09 -5.39 -10.70
C LYS A 218 12.15 -6.35 -10.13
N GLU A 219 13.13 -5.83 -9.43
CA GLU A 219 14.23 -6.59 -8.85
C GLU A 219 13.76 -7.47 -7.69
N ARG A 220 12.71 -7.04 -7.01
CA ARG A 220 12.13 -7.66 -5.83
C ARG A 220 10.84 -8.45 -6.11
N ALA A 221 10.52 -8.71 -7.40
CA ALA A 221 9.26 -9.37 -7.80
C ALA A 221 9.04 -10.75 -7.17
N ARG A 222 10.12 -11.46 -6.80
CA ARG A 222 10.06 -12.75 -6.12
C ARG A 222 9.73 -12.66 -4.63
N ASP A 223 9.78 -11.45 -4.06
CA ASP A 223 9.43 -11.20 -2.65
C ASP A 223 7.94 -10.99 -2.44
N PHE A 224 7.15 -11.02 -3.52
CA PHE A 224 5.70 -10.79 -3.48
C PHE A 224 4.90 -12.03 -3.84
N ASN A 225 3.78 -12.22 -3.16
CA ASN A 225 2.61 -12.90 -3.67
C ASN A 225 1.58 -11.85 -4.10
N VAL A 226 0.79 -12.15 -5.13
CA VAL A 226 -0.31 -11.29 -5.58
C VAL A 226 -1.57 -12.15 -5.72
N TRP A 227 -2.61 -11.71 -5.06
CA TRP A 227 -3.94 -12.31 -5.06
C TRP A 227 -4.94 -11.35 -5.68
N ALA A 228 -6.02 -11.86 -6.25
CA ALA A 228 -7.14 -11.04 -6.70
C ALA A 228 -8.46 -11.61 -6.21
N LEU A 229 -9.41 -10.73 -5.87
CA LEU A 229 -10.74 -11.08 -5.40
C LEU A 229 -11.73 -9.98 -5.75
N ALA A 230 -12.89 -10.33 -6.29
CA ALA A 230 -13.98 -9.38 -6.54
C ALA A 230 -15.34 -10.05 -6.32
N LEU A 231 -16.32 -9.25 -5.93
CA LEU A 231 -17.71 -9.61 -5.92
C LEU A 231 -18.43 -8.90 -7.07
N PRO A 232 -19.33 -9.59 -7.80
CA PRO A 232 -20.06 -8.97 -8.88
C PRO A 232 -21.08 -7.94 -8.35
N THR A 233 -21.20 -6.83 -9.06
CA THR A 233 -22.25 -5.82 -8.87
C THR A 233 -23.43 -6.08 -9.80
N GLN A 234 -24.54 -5.35 -9.59
CA GLN A 234 -25.70 -5.35 -10.49
C GLN A 234 -25.41 -4.52 -11.75
N GLU A 235 -24.76 -3.36 -11.59
CA GLU A 235 -24.45 -2.39 -12.63
C GLU A 235 -22.93 -2.20 -12.73
N SER A 236 -22.44 -2.00 -13.96
CA SER A 236 -21.03 -1.76 -14.21
C SER A 236 -20.64 -0.33 -13.84
N GLY A 237 -19.47 -0.18 -13.19
CA GLY A 237 -18.94 1.10 -12.75
C GLY A 237 -19.17 1.40 -11.27
N VAL A 238 -18.63 2.54 -10.83
CA VAL A 238 -18.73 3.05 -9.46
C VAL A 238 -19.35 4.44 -9.44
N SER A 239 -19.81 4.89 -8.27
CA SER A 239 -20.46 6.20 -8.12
C SER A 239 -19.50 7.35 -8.46
N ARG A 240 -20.05 8.37 -9.15
CA ARG A 240 -19.43 9.68 -9.39
C ARG A 240 -20.48 10.78 -9.14
N PRO A 241 -20.69 11.16 -7.88
CA PRO A 241 -21.79 12.04 -7.46
C PRO A 241 -21.83 13.39 -8.18
N SER A 242 -20.67 14.00 -8.48
CA SER A 242 -20.56 15.27 -9.22
C SER A 242 -21.19 15.24 -10.62
N THR A 243 -21.34 14.05 -11.20
CA THR A 243 -22.00 13.85 -12.51
C THR A 243 -23.39 13.22 -12.41
N GLY A 244 -23.91 13.05 -11.19
CA GLY A 244 -25.22 12.42 -10.95
C GLY A 244 -25.20 10.88 -11.10
N VAL A 245 -24.02 10.25 -11.20
CA VAL A 245 -23.90 8.79 -11.31
C VAL A 245 -23.83 8.19 -9.91
N HIS A 246 -24.76 7.28 -9.60
CA HIS A 246 -24.85 6.56 -8.33
C HIS A 246 -25.01 5.07 -8.59
N HIS A 247 -24.01 4.27 -8.20
CA HIS A 247 -24.00 2.82 -8.31
C HIS A 247 -23.80 2.20 -6.93
N ALA A 248 -24.51 1.14 -6.63
CA ALA A 248 -24.21 0.29 -5.48
C ALA A 248 -23.15 -0.72 -5.85
N SER A 249 -22.02 -0.70 -5.15
CA SER A 249 -20.93 -1.65 -5.36
C SER A 249 -20.51 -2.31 -4.04
N PRO A 250 -19.91 -3.51 -4.08
CA PRO A 250 -19.58 -4.29 -2.88
C PRO A 250 -18.67 -3.58 -1.88
N LEU A 251 -17.74 -2.76 -2.36
CA LEU A 251 -16.81 -2.00 -1.53
C LEU A 251 -17.23 -0.56 -1.33
N GLY A 252 -18.24 -0.07 -2.06
CA GLY A 252 -18.68 1.31 -1.98
C GLY A 252 -17.64 2.33 -2.43
N ALA A 253 -16.68 1.94 -3.28
CA ALA A 253 -15.70 2.86 -3.83
C ALA A 253 -16.38 3.90 -4.73
N ARG A 254 -15.94 5.16 -4.63
CA ARG A 254 -16.55 6.26 -5.39
C ARG A 254 -15.58 7.39 -5.62
N TYR A 255 -15.85 8.16 -6.65
CA TYR A 255 -15.21 9.45 -6.93
C TYR A 255 -15.72 10.54 -5.98
N ASP A 256 -15.18 11.72 -6.14
CA ASP A 256 -15.58 12.96 -5.43
C ASP A 256 -15.38 12.87 -3.91
N ILE A 257 -14.45 12.02 -3.45
CA ILE A 257 -14.11 11.93 -2.05
C ILE A 257 -13.52 13.27 -1.59
N PHE A 258 -14.05 13.77 -0.47
CA PHE A 258 -13.65 15.05 0.14
C PHE A 258 -13.76 16.26 -0.81
N GLY A 259 -14.67 16.18 -1.81
CA GLY A 259 -14.89 17.24 -2.80
C GLY A 259 -13.84 17.29 -3.92
N SER A 260 -12.94 16.35 -4.02
CA SER A 260 -11.97 16.24 -5.10
C SER A 260 -12.43 15.25 -6.17
N GLU A 261 -12.64 15.74 -7.40
CA GLU A 261 -13.22 14.96 -8.52
C GLU A 261 -12.40 13.74 -8.95
N ARG A 262 -11.11 13.75 -8.68
CA ARG A 262 -10.16 12.67 -9.00
C ARG A 262 -9.84 11.75 -7.82
N TYR A 263 -10.29 12.12 -6.61
CA TYR A 263 -9.97 11.32 -5.43
C TYR A 263 -11.00 10.21 -5.29
N VAL A 264 -10.52 8.98 -5.38
CA VAL A 264 -11.36 7.77 -5.35
C VAL A 264 -10.98 6.97 -4.13
N LEU A 265 -11.93 6.74 -3.22
CA LEU A 265 -11.73 5.88 -2.06
C LEU A 265 -13.02 5.12 -1.74
N THR A 266 -12.91 4.12 -0.87
CA THR A 266 -14.03 3.63 -0.07
C THR A 266 -13.97 4.21 1.34
N THR A 267 -15.14 4.49 1.91
CA THR A 267 -15.30 4.80 3.34
C THR A 267 -16.00 3.66 4.08
N ASP A 268 -16.32 2.56 3.40
CA ASP A 268 -16.89 1.36 3.99
C ASP A 268 -15.79 0.36 4.36
N ASN A 269 -15.06 0.71 5.42
CA ASN A 269 -13.98 -0.16 5.93
C ASN A 269 -14.49 -1.56 6.30
N ARG A 270 -15.75 -1.67 6.75
CA ARG A 270 -16.34 -2.95 7.14
C ARG A 270 -16.49 -3.87 5.93
N ALA A 271 -17.09 -3.38 4.84
CA ALA A 271 -17.20 -4.14 3.59
C ALA A 271 -15.81 -4.52 3.05
N LEU A 272 -14.87 -3.57 3.06
CA LEU A 272 -13.49 -3.80 2.63
C LEU A 272 -12.83 -4.95 3.40
N ARG A 273 -12.83 -4.89 4.74
CA ARG A 273 -12.14 -5.88 5.58
C ARG A 273 -12.86 -7.22 5.60
N ASP A 274 -14.19 -7.22 5.59
CA ASP A 274 -14.99 -8.45 5.58
C ASP A 274 -14.86 -9.20 4.24
N LEU A 275 -14.50 -8.54 3.15
CA LEU A 275 -14.11 -9.20 1.90
C LEU A 275 -12.65 -9.63 1.91
N ALA A 276 -11.74 -8.73 2.26
CA ALA A 276 -10.30 -8.98 2.19
C ALA A 276 -9.83 -10.16 3.06
N GLN A 277 -10.50 -10.44 4.20
CA GLN A 277 -10.12 -11.52 5.14
C GLN A 277 -10.09 -12.92 4.54
N TYR A 278 -10.62 -13.13 3.32
CA TYR A 278 -10.66 -14.42 2.63
C TYR A 278 -9.46 -14.66 1.69
N ALA A 279 -8.52 -13.72 1.62
CA ALA A 279 -7.25 -13.90 0.93
C ALA A 279 -6.09 -13.46 1.85
N PRO A 280 -4.87 -14.00 1.69
CA PRO A 280 -3.72 -13.44 2.39
C PRO A 280 -3.45 -12.00 1.93
N TYR A 281 -3.17 -11.09 2.87
CA TYR A 281 -2.78 -9.72 2.53
C TYR A 281 -2.07 -8.99 3.68
N GLU A 282 -1.09 -8.20 3.35
CA GLU A 282 -0.64 -7.03 4.11
C GLU A 282 -1.12 -5.75 3.43
N PHE A 283 -1.14 -5.73 2.09
CA PHE A 283 -1.49 -4.55 1.29
C PHE A 283 -2.68 -4.82 0.39
N ILE A 284 -3.52 -3.79 0.20
CA ILE A 284 -4.74 -3.87 -0.63
C ILE A 284 -4.69 -2.78 -1.70
N GLU A 285 -4.94 -3.18 -2.94
CA GLU A 285 -5.19 -2.27 -4.06
C GLU A 285 -6.61 -2.52 -4.59
N ILE A 286 -7.43 -1.47 -4.72
CA ILE A 286 -8.79 -1.57 -5.23
C ILE A 286 -8.84 -1.07 -6.67
N LEU A 287 -9.16 -1.94 -7.61
CA LEU A 287 -9.42 -1.58 -9.00
C LEU A 287 -10.88 -1.19 -9.18
N VAL A 288 -11.15 0.07 -9.48
CA VAL A 288 -12.50 0.52 -9.81
C VAL A 288 -12.75 0.41 -11.31
N ASN A 289 -13.86 -0.20 -11.69
CA ASN A 289 -14.26 -0.38 -13.08
C ASN A 289 -14.79 0.94 -13.67
N ASN A 290 -13.89 1.85 -13.99
CA ASN A 290 -14.22 3.16 -14.54
C ASN A 290 -13.14 3.68 -15.48
N ASP A 291 -13.51 4.50 -16.47
CA ASP A 291 -12.60 5.08 -17.46
C ASP A 291 -12.06 6.45 -17.02
N THR A 292 -12.74 7.13 -16.09
CA THR A 292 -12.31 8.44 -15.60
C THR A 292 -11.04 8.32 -14.79
N TYR A 293 -10.03 9.15 -15.09
CA TYR A 293 -8.79 9.23 -14.33
C TYR A 293 -9.05 9.57 -12.86
N GLY A 294 -8.55 8.75 -11.95
CA GLY A 294 -8.68 8.97 -10.50
C GLY A 294 -8.15 7.78 -9.70
N GLY A 295 -7.73 8.08 -8.50
CA GLY A 295 -7.19 7.13 -7.53
C GLY A 295 -7.03 7.76 -6.16
N GLY A 296 -6.37 7.06 -5.26
CA GLY A 296 -5.99 7.54 -3.93
C GLY A 296 -5.29 6.44 -3.14
N GLY A 297 -4.32 6.81 -2.30
CA GLY A 297 -3.57 5.87 -1.49
C GLY A 297 -3.44 6.33 -0.05
N ILE A 298 -3.75 5.45 0.92
CA ILE A 298 -3.64 5.71 2.35
C ILE A 298 -2.64 4.73 2.95
N PHE A 299 -1.56 5.25 3.50
CA PHE A 299 -0.46 4.44 4.01
C PHE A 299 -0.92 3.37 4.99
N GLY A 300 -0.58 2.11 4.69
CA GLY A 300 -0.92 0.95 5.53
C GLY A 300 -2.40 0.56 5.57
N GLN A 301 -3.27 1.21 4.76
CA GLN A 301 -4.70 0.89 4.70
C GLN A 301 -5.10 0.25 3.37
N PHE A 302 -5.09 1.02 2.31
CA PHE A 302 -5.38 0.58 0.94
C PHE A 302 -5.06 1.69 -0.07
N SER A 303 -4.96 1.32 -1.34
CA SER A 303 -4.98 2.25 -2.46
C SER A 303 -6.10 1.89 -3.45
N THR A 304 -6.44 2.84 -4.32
CA THR A 304 -7.45 2.67 -5.37
C THR A 304 -6.92 3.21 -6.69
N ALA A 305 -7.28 2.57 -7.80
CA ALA A 305 -6.94 3.05 -9.14
C ALA A 305 -8.10 2.81 -10.12
N ALA A 306 -8.42 3.83 -10.92
CA ALA A 306 -9.32 3.69 -12.07
C ALA A 306 -8.66 2.79 -13.13
N ALA A 307 -9.30 1.66 -13.45
CA ALA A 307 -8.63 0.54 -14.11
C ALA A 307 -8.67 0.58 -15.65
N ASN A 308 -9.53 1.42 -16.25
CA ASN A 308 -9.83 1.37 -17.67
C ASN A 308 -9.33 2.57 -18.49
N ASN A 309 -8.64 3.54 -17.87
CA ASN A 309 -8.08 4.69 -18.59
C ASN A 309 -6.65 4.40 -19.07
N ASP A 310 -6.14 5.23 -19.99
CA ASP A 310 -4.80 5.07 -20.58
C ASP A 310 -3.67 5.19 -19.54
N TRP A 311 -3.94 5.87 -18.41
CA TRP A 311 -2.99 6.11 -17.33
C TRP A 311 -3.15 5.14 -16.15
N ALA A 312 -3.95 4.08 -16.31
CA ALA A 312 -4.18 3.10 -15.25
C ALA A 312 -2.88 2.45 -14.74
N ASN A 313 -1.91 2.23 -15.62
CA ASN A 313 -0.60 1.69 -15.26
C ASN A 313 0.16 2.63 -14.31
N TYR A 314 0.19 3.92 -14.64
CA TYR A 314 0.79 4.94 -13.79
C TYR A 314 0.05 5.07 -12.46
N LEU A 315 -1.28 5.22 -12.50
CA LEU A 315 -2.12 5.35 -11.30
C LEU A 315 -1.88 4.21 -10.32
N PHE A 316 -1.91 2.96 -10.80
CA PHE A 316 -1.71 1.79 -9.97
C PHE A 316 -0.39 1.83 -9.19
N VAL A 317 0.70 2.20 -9.85
CA VAL A 317 2.03 2.25 -9.22
C VAL A 317 2.18 3.47 -8.31
N HIS A 318 1.63 4.63 -8.71
CA HIS A 318 1.68 5.87 -7.95
C HIS A 318 0.91 5.74 -6.62
N GLU A 319 -0.35 5.33 -6.68
CA GLU A 319 -1.19 5.18 -5.49
C GLU A 319 -0.70 4.06 -4.57
N PHE A 320 -0.14 3.00 -5.17
CA PHE A 320 0.55 1.97 -4.39
C PHE A 320 1.80 2.52 -3.69
N GLY A 321 2.51 3.47 -4.28
CA GLY A 321 3.64 4.17 -3.63
C GLY A 321 3.25 4.85 -2.31
N HIS A 322 2.10 5.54 -2.30
CA HIS A 322 1.54 6.11 -1.07
C HIS A 322 1.17 5.03 -0.05
N HIS A 323 0.36 4.07 -0.48
CA HIS A 323 -0.16 3.02 0.39
C HIS A 323 0.93 2.12 0.95
N PHE A 324 1.86 1.68 0.09
CA PHE A 324 2.89 0.70 0.43
C PHE A 324 4.04 1.30 1.23
N ALA A 325 4.57 2.43 0.76
CA ALA A 325 5.83 2.97 1.28
C ALA A 325 5.67 4.32 2.00
N GLY A 326 4.45 4.86 2.09
CA GLY A 326 4.21 6.17 2.71
C GLY A 326 4.95 7.28 1.99
N LEU A 327 4.99 7.24 0.65
CA LEU A 327 5.57 8.31 -0.14
C LEU A 327 4.64 9.50 -0.18
N ALA A 328 5.19 10.71 -0.06
CA ALA A 328 4.47 11.95 -0.31
C ALA A 328 4.31 12.19 -1.81
N ASP A 329 3.27 12.92 -2.20
CA ASP A 329 3.23 13.58 -3.49
C ASP A 329 4.36 14.61 -3.58
N GLU A 330 5.17 14.51 -4.62
CA GLU A 330 6.25 15.45 -4.88
C GLU A 330 5.79 16.64 -5.74
N TYR A 331 4.55 16.58 -6.30
CA TYR A 331 3.95 17.69 -7.05
C TYR A 331 3.24 18.69 -6.12
N TYR A 332 3.00 19.92 -6.65
CA TYR A 332 2.43 21.01 -5.86
C TYR A 332 1.52 21.97 -6.65
N THR A 333 1.33 21.73 -7.94
CA THR A 333 0.54 22.61 -8.80
C THR A 333 -0.89 22.12 -9.03
N SER A 334 -1.18 20.87 -8.68
CA SER A 334 -2.52 20.30 -8.78
C SER A 334 -3.42 20.78 -7.64
N PRO A 335 -4.71 21.06 -7.91
CA PRO A 335 -5.68 21.30 -6.84
C PRO A 335 -5.79 20.06 -5.93
N VAL A 336 -5.85 20.31 -4.62
CA VAL A 336 -6.02 19.28 -3.59
C VAL A 336 -7.16 19.64 -2.64
N ALA A 337 -7.71 18.64 -1.96
CA ALA A 337 -8.77 18.82 -0.99
C ALA A 337 -8.27 19.35 0.37
N TYR A 338 -6.97 19.29 0.60
CA TYR A 338 -6.35 19.60 1.88
C TYR A 338 -6.05 21.08 2.03
N GLN A 339 -6.04 21.57 3.28
CA GLN A 339 -5.53 22.91 3.60
C GLN A 339 -4.02 22.93 3.46
N THR A 340 -3.49 23.97 2.81
CA THR A 340 -2.06 24.24 2.63
C THR A 340 -1.70 25.55 3.31
N GLY A 341 -0.39 25.82 3.53
CA GLY A 341 0.07 27.09 4.07
C GLY A 341 0.12 27.19 5.60
N GLY A 342 0.11 26.06 6.31
CA GLY A 342 0.29 26.01 7.77
C GLY A 342 1.75 26.18 8.22
N ALA A 343 2.02 25.94 9.53
CA ALA A 343 3.37 25.87 10.04
C ALA A 343 4.17 24.77 9.33
N ARG A 344 5.42 25.06 8.97
CA ARG A 344 6.31 24.09 8.31
C ARG A 344 6.79 23.04 9.31
N ILE A 345 6.10 21.91 9.33
CA ILE A 345 6.50 20.74 10.10
C ILE A 345 7.31 19.83 9.17
N GLU A 346 8.38 19.22 9.69
CA GLU A 346 9.13 18.24 8.92
C GLU A 346 8.22 17.07 8.56
N PRO A 347 8.00 16.74 7.26
CA PRO A 347 7.14 15.63 6.87
C PRO A 347 7.66 14.30 7.43
N TRP A 348 6.77 13.37 7.79
CA TRP A 348 7.18 12.02 8.17
C TRP A 348 7.54 11.17 6.94
N GLU A 349 7.06 11.53 5.79
CA GLU A 349 7.30 10.87 4.52
C GLU A 349 8.80 10.89 4.16
N PRO A 350 9.34 9.78 3.64
CA PRO A 350 10.77 9.66 3.39
C PRO A 350 11.29 10.54 2.26
N ASN A 351 10.43 10.90 1.30
CA ASN A 351 10.74 11.63 0.07
C ASN A 351 10.37 13.12 0.09
N ALA A 352 10.00 13.66 1.24
CA ALA A 352 9.72 15.09 1.40
C ALA A 352 10.44 15.64 2.64
N THR A 353 10.86 16.91 2.61
CA THR A 353 11.50 17.60 3.74
C THR A 353 11.16 19.08 3.75
N ALA A 354 11.03 19.66 4.93
CA ALA A 354 11.02 21.11 5.13
C ALA A 354 12.44 21.71 5.11
N LEU A 355 13.47 20.91 4.97
CA LEU A 355 14.89 21.27 4.93
C LEU A 355 15.32 22.15 6.12
N GLN A 356 14.74 21.90 7.29
CA GLN A 356 15.05 22.66 8.52
C GLN A 356 16.52 22.49 8.95
N ASP A 357 17.08 21.31 8.71
CA ASP A 357 18.49 21.01 8.95
C ASP A 357 19.13 20.29 7.74
N PRO A 358 19.77 21.04 6.82
CA PRO A 358 20.42 20.45 5.65
C PRO A 358 21.57 19.48 5.99
N ALA A 359 22.17 19.58 7.17
CA ALA A 359 23.22 18.66 7.60
C ALA A 359 22.68 17.26 7.88
N ASN A 360 21.45 17.20 8.41
CA ASN A 360 20.74 15.96 8.77
C ASN A 360 19.58 15.64 7.81
N LEU A 361 19.70 16.00 6.53
CA LEU A 361 18.73 15.69 5.49
C LEU A 361 18.44 14.17 5.47
N LYS A 362 17.16 13.76 5.48
CA LYS A 362 16.70 12.35 5.54
C LYS A 362 17.41 11.43 4.53
N TRP A 363 17.65 11.95 3.33
CA TRP A 363 18.33 11.21 2.26
C TRP A 363 19.77 11.67 1.99
N LYS A 364 20.44 12.20 3.01
CA LYS A 364 21.84 12.70 2.90
C LYS A 364 22.79 11.66 2.31
N LYS A 365 22.57 10.37 2.59
CA LYS A 365 23.39 9.26 2.07
C LYS A 365 23.44 9.17 0.54
N PHE A 366 22.46 9.75 -0.16
CA PHE A 366 22.38 9.76 -1.63
C PHE A 366 22.92 11.06 -2.24
N VAL A 367 23.12 12.11 -1.45
CA VAL A 367 23.58 13.41 -1.92
C VAL A 367 25.10 13.39 -2.09
N LYS A 368 25.57 13.66 -3.32
CA LYS A 368 27.01 13.77 -3.59
C LYS A 368 27.59 14.98 -2.88
N GLU A 369 28.83 14.85 -2.41
CA GLU A 369 29.58 15.96 -1.83
C GLU A 369 29.64 17.14 -2.81
N GLY A 370 29.44 18.36 -2.30
CA GLY A 370 29.43 19.59 -3.11
C GLY A 370 28.08 19.90 -3.79
N THR A 371 27.07 19.04 -3.69
CA THR A 371 25.72 19.36 -4.20
C THR A 371 25.09 20.45 -3.35
N PRO A 372 24.70 21.61 -3.96
CA PRO A 372 24.02 22.68 -3.23
C PRO A 372 22.65 22.24 -2.68
N LEU A 373 22.35 22.62 -1.43
CA LEU A 373 21.07 22.41 -0.79
C LEU A 373 20.53 23.75 -0.27
N PRO A 374 19.44 24.31 -0.80
CA PRO A 374 18.59 23.76 -1.88
C PRO A 374 19.31 23.64 -3.24
N THR A 375 18.75 22.74 -4.09
CA THR A 375 19.28 22.44 -5.43
C THR A 375 18.48 23.20 -6.49
N ALA A 376 19.17 23.95 -7.35
CA ALA A 376 18.54 24.74 -8.40
C ALA A 376 17.93 23.86 -9.51
N TRP A 377 16.77 24.28 -10.04
CA TRP A 377 16.08 23.63 -11.15
C TRP A 377 15.21 24.67 -11.91
N PRO A 378 14.74 24.40 -13.12
CA PRO A 378 13.97 25.35 -13.92
C PRO A 378 12.53 25.54 -13.42
N LYS A 379 12.37 25.94 -12.14
CA LYS A 379 11.10 26.03 -11.41
C LYS A 379 10.12 27.01 -12.05
N ASP A 380 10.57 28.22 -12.38
CA ASP A 380 9.70 29.27 -12.92
C ASP A 380 9.11 28.90 -14.29
N GLU A 381 9.90 28.24 -15.15
CA GLU A 381 9.45 27.74 -16.45
C GLU A 381 8.44 26.60 -16.27
N TYR A 382 8.73 25.66 -15.38
CA TYR A 382 7.82 24.58 -15.00
C TYR A 382 6.50 25.12 -14.47
N GLU A 383 6.50 26.04 -13.51
CA GLU A 383 5.29 26.60 -12.91
C GLU A 383 4.44 27.37 -13.91
N THR A 384 5.07 28.08 -14.85
CA THR A 384 4.36 28.80 -15.89
C THR A 384 3.59 27.84 -16.80
N HIS A 385 4.24 26.77 -17.25
CA HIS A 385 3.60 25.71 -18.03
C HIS A 385 2.49 25.00 -17.22
N SER A 386 2.80 24.62 -15.98
CA SER A 386 1.89 23.85 -15.15
C SER A 386 0.61 24.64 -14.81
N ARG A 387 0.69 25.94 -14.57
CA ARG A 387 -0.51 26.78 -14.39
C ARG A 387 -1.43 26.78 -15.62
N GLU A 388 -0.88 26.83 -16.82
CA GLU A 388 -1.66 26.75 -18.06
C GLU A 388 -2.27 25.35 -18.25
N TYR A 389 -1.49 24.31 -18.00
CA TYR A 389 -1.95 22.92 -18.00
C TYR A 389 -3.13 22.71 -17.04
N GLN A 390 -3.07 23.20 -15.79
CA GLN A 390 -4.15 23.06 -14.83
C GLN A 390 -5.43 23.78 -15.25
N LYS A 391 -5.33 24.95 -15.92
CA LYS A 391 -6.50 25.64 -16.51
C LYS A 391 -7.17 24.81 -17.59
N GLN A 392 -6.38 24.21 -18.49
CA GLN A 392 -6.90 23.36 -19.57
C GLN A 392 -7.57 22.10 -18.98
N ARG A 393 -6.94 21.48 -17.99
CA ARG A 393 -7.49 20.35 -17.26
C ARG A 393 -8.85 20.69 -16.61
N ALA A 394 -8.92 21.81 -15.89
CA ALA A 394 -10.17 22.27 -15.27
C ALA A 394 -11.27 22.55 -16.30
N ALA A 395 -10.95 23.13 -17.46
CA ALA A 395 -11.89 23.38 -18.54
C ALA A 395 -12.45 22.08 -19.15
N LEU A 396 -11.60 21.06 -19.37
CA LEU A 396 -12.04 19.74 -19.83
C LEU A 396 -13.00 19.08 -18.83
N ARG A 397 -12.70 19.15 -17.53
CA ARG A 397 -13.59 18.63 -16.48
C ARG A 397 -14.91 19.38 -16.39
N ALA A 398 -14.88 20.71 -16.37
CA ALA A 398 -16.09 21.54 -16.28
C ALA A 398 -17.06 21.33 -17.45
N THR A 399 -16.56 20.97 -18.61
CA THR A 399 -17.35 20.71 -19.82
C THR A 399 -17.59 19.22 -20.08
N ASN A 400 -17.19 18.35 -19.13
CA ASN A 400 -17.34 16.89 -19.19
C ASN A 400 -16.87 16.30 -20.53
N ARG A 401 -15.67 16.72 -20.97
CA ARG A 401 -15.06 16.23 -22.21
C ARG A 401 -14.65 14.76 -22.10
N PRO A 402 -14.57 14.04 -23.23
CA PRO A 402 -14.10 12.64 -23.24
C PRO A 402 -12.73 12.47 -22.57
N GLU A 403 -12.54 11.37 -21.87
CA GLU A 403 -11.26 11.05 -21.19
C GLU A 403 -10.06 10.98 -22.17
N SER A 404 -10.30 10.68 -23.45
CA SER A 404 -9.25 10.73 -24.47
C SER A 404 -8.65 12.13 -24.66
N GLU A 405 -9.42 13.20 -24.47
CA GLU A 405 -8.89 14.58 -24.51
C GLU A 405 -8.06 14.90 -23.26
N MET A 406 -8.48 14.39 -22.11
CA MET A 406 -7.69 14.47 -20.87
C MET A 406 -6.38 13.69 -21.01
N SER A 407 -6.43 12.46 -21.57
CA SER A 407 -5.25 11.66 -21.84
C SER A 407 -4.27 12.37 -22.79
N ALA A 408 -4.78 12.97 -23.85
CA ALA A 408 -3.95 13.75 -24.79
C ALA A 408 -3.29 14.96 -24.12
N LEU A 409 -4.00 15.64 -23.20
CA LEU A 409 -3.44 16.74 -22.42
C LEU A 409 -2.32 16.26 -21.50
N PHE A 410 -2.48 15.10 -20.85
CA PHE A 410 -1.47 14.50 -19.99
C PHE A 410 -0.19 14.10 -20.77
N HIS A 411 -0.33 13.58 -21.98
CA HIS A 411 0.82 13.28 -22.84
C HIS A 411 1.60 14.53 -23.21
N LYS A 412 0.92 15.62 -23.58
CA LYS A 412 1.56 16.91 -23.90
C LYS A 412 2.29 17.50 -22.70
N ASP A 413 1.72 17.39 -21.50
CA ASP A 413 2.32 17.82 -20.25
C ASP A 413 3.60 17.03 -19.97
N LEU A 414 3.57 15.70 -20.09
CA LEU A 414 4.72 14.82 -19.91
C LEU A 414 5.83 15.13 -20.93
N GLU A 415 5.50 15.28 -22.21
CA GLU A 415 6.48 15.63 -23.27
C GLU A 415 7.19 16.96 -22.97
N TYR A 416 6.42 17.98 -22.57
CA TYR A 416 6.99 19.29 -22.21
C TYR A 416 7.92 19.17 -21.01
N THR A 417 7.49 18.50 -19.95
CA THR A 417 8.25 18.33 -18.71
C THR A 417 9.55 17.57 -18.96
N GLU A 418 9.52 16.50 -19.76
CA GLU A 418 10.71 15.75 -20.18
C GLU A 418 11.69 16.64 -20.97
N GLN A 419 11.21 17.44 -21.91
CA GLN A 419 12.04 18.37 -22.67
C GLN A 419 12.67 19.44 -21.77
N LEU A 420 11.90 20.00 -20.84
CA LEU A 420 12.39 20.96 -19.87
C LEU A 420 13.51 20.37 -19.00
N PHE A 421 13.27 19.23 -18.40
CA PHE A 421 14.21 18.61 -17.48
C PHE A 421 15.43 18.03 -18.19
N SER A 422 15.32 17.61 -19.45
CA SER A 422 16.45 17.11 -20.23
C SER A 422 17.56 18.15 -20.39
N ARG A 423 17.22 19.45 -20.36
CA ARG A 423 18.15 20.56 -20.52
C ARG A 423 18.78 21.04 -19.20
N ALA A 424 18.22 20.59 -18.07
CA ALA A 424 18.67 21.05 -16.77
C ALA A 424 19.99 20.38 -16.34
N PRO A 425 20.99 21.13 -15.87
CA PRO A 425 22.29 20.58 -15.44
C PRO A 425 22.18 19.69 -14.20
N THR A 426 21.08 19.78 -13.46
CA THR A 426 20.79 19.01 -12.25
C THR A 426 19.91 17.78 -12.52
N ARG A 427 19.68 17.40 -13.79
CA ARG A 427 18.98 16.15 -14.12
C ARG A 427 19.72 14.94 -13.56
N GLY A 428 19.01 14.07 -12.83
CA GLY A 428 19.57 12.87 -12.21
C GLY A 428 20.48 13.13 -11.01
N VAL A 429 20.48 14.37 -10.48
CA VAL A 429 21.16 14.72 -9.24
C VAL A 429 20.21 14.50 -8.08
N VAL A 430 20.65 13.80 -7.04
CA VAL A 430 19.95 13.75 -5.75
C VAL A 430 20.34 15.00 -4.96
N GLY A 431 19.35 15.81 -4.58
CA GLY A 431 19.53 17.09 -3.90
C GLY A 431 18.35 17.43 -2.99
N ALA A 432 17.93 18.69 -3.01
CA ALA A 432 16.71 19.18 -2.38
C ALA A 432 16.06 20.21 -3.32
N PHE A 433 15.11 19.75 -4.13
CA PHE A 433 14.44 20.55 -5.16
C PHE A 433 13.16 21.15 -4.59
N GLU A 434 13.05 22.47 -4.54
CA GLU A 434 11.90 23.15 -3.94
C GLU A 434 10.61 22.88 -4.72
N GLY A 435 9.54 22.68 -3.98
CA GLY A 435 8.21 22.30 -4.46
C GLY A 435 7.95 20.82 -4.24
N ALA A 436 7.15 20.50 -3.21
CA ALA A 436 6.71 19.16 -2.83
C ALA A 436 5.54 19.27 -1.84
N ASN A 437 4.86 18.15 -1.57
CA ASN A 437 3.81 18.06 -0.54
C ASN A 437 2.72 19.14 -0.72
N TYR A 438 2.32 19.38 -1.98
CA TYR A 438 1.32 20.38 -2.41
C TYR A 438 1.70 21.85 -2.17
N GLU A 439 2.93 22.13 -1.74
CA GLU A 439 3.44 23.46 -1.45
C GLU A 439 4.54 23.88 -2.44
N ALA A 440 4.35 25.03 -3.10
CA ALA A 440 5.32 25.55 -4.06
C ALA A 440 6.64 25.98 -3.40
N THR A 441 6.59 26.33 -2.11
CA THR A 441 7.75 26.85 -1.38
C THR A 441 7.86 26.20 -0.01
N GLY A 442 9.12 25.98 0.43
CA GLY A 442 9.43 25.56 1.80
C GLY A 442 9.37 24.06 2.05
N TYR A 443 8.92 23.26 1.06
CA TYR A 443 9.09 21.82 1.04
C TYR A 443 9.90 21.42 -0.19
N PHE A 444 10.66 20.33 -0.06
CA PHE A 444 11.65 19.91 -1.04
C PHE A 444 11.53 18.41 -1.29
N ARG A 445 11.75 18.03 -2.56
CA ARG A 445 11.81 16.64 -3.01
C ARG A 445 13.24 16.23 -3.37
N PRO A 446 13.56 14.91 -3.44
CA PRO A 446 14.94 14.44 -3.59
C PRO A 446 15.53 14.65 -4.97
N GLU A 447 14.76 14.46 -6.02
CA GLU A 447 15.17 14.57 -7.41
C GLU A 447 14.20 15.47 -8.19
N MET A 448 14.65 15.98 -9.31
CA MET A 448 13.82 16.86 -10.14
C MET A 448 12.61 16.10 -10.71
N GLN A 449 12.80 14.83 -11.04
CA GLN A 449 11.82 13.95 -11.67
C GLN A 449 11.66 12.63 -10.91
N CYS A 450 10.41 12.23 -10.67
CA CYS A 450 10.04 11.02 -9.98
C CYS A 450 8.61 10.63 -10.34
N LEU A 451 8.28 9.34 -10.31
CA LEU A 451 6.90 8.86 -10.46
C LEU A 451 5.92 9.53 -9.47
N MET A 452 6.41 9.96 -8.30
CA MET A 452 5.61 10.71 -7.32
C MET A 452 5.49 12.21 -7.64
N PHE A 453 6.23 12.73 -8.65
CA PHE A 453 6.18 14.13 -9.08
C PHE A 453 5.37 14.32 -10.37
N ASP A 454 5.64 13.50 -11.35
CA ASP A 454 5.02 13.55 -12.68
C ASP A 454 4.59 12.15 -13.13
N ARG A 455 4.11 12.04 -14.38
CA ARG A 455 3.67 10.75 -14.95
C ARG A 455 4.81 9.94 -15.55
N SER A 456 6.04 10.11 -15.04
CA SER A 456 7.16 9.25 -15.40
C SER A 456 6.97 7.83 -14.88
N ASP A 457 7.75 6.90 -15.44
CA ASP A 457 7.71 5.48 -15.10
C ASP A 457 8.77 5.04 -14.08
N LYS A 458 9.39 6.02 -13.39
CA LYS A 458 10.53 5.77 -12.50
C LYS A 458 10.37 6.43 -11.15
N PHE A 459 10.61 5.67 -10.09
CA PHE A 459 10.88 6.25 -8.78
C PHE A 459 12.28 6.85 -8.71
N CYS A 460 12.42 7.97 -8.03
CA CYS A 460 13.72 8.50 -7.65
C CYS A 460 14.48 7.57 -6.69
N SER A 461 15.76 7.79 -6.49
CA SER A 461 16.61 6.93 -5.65
C SER A 461 16.10 6.82 -4.21
N VAL A 462 15.55 7.91 -3.67
CA VAL A 462 15.01 7.96 -2.31
C VAL A 462 13.70 7.18 -2.19
N CYS A 463 12.79 7.36 -3.14
CA CYS A 463 11.54 6.59 -3.20
C CYS A 463 11.81 5.09 -3.37
N ALA A 464 12.78 4.72 -4.22
CA ALA A 464 13.17 3.34 -4.41
C ALA A 464 13.76 2.69 -3.14
N ASP A 465 14.60 3.41 -2.39
CA ASP A 465 15.13 2.97 -1.09
C ASP A 465 14.00 2.83 -0.06
N ALA A 466 13.08 3.77 -0.04
CA ALA A 466 11.91 3.74 0.83
C ALA A 466 11.01 2.52 0.58
N ILE A 467 10.74 2.20 -0.68
CA ILE A 467 10.00 1.00 -1.10
C ILE A 467 10.76 -0.27 -0.67
N SER A 468 12.07 -0.32 -0.95
CA SER A 468 12.91 -1.48 -0.58
C SER A 468 12.92 -1.74 0.92
N THR A 469 12.93 -0.69 1.74
CA THR A 469 12.85 -0.78 3.21
C THR A 469 11.55 -1.48 3.66
N ILE A 470 10.41 -1.17 3.03
CA ILE A 470 9.14 -1.83 3.36
C ILE A 470 9.13 -3.28 2.86
N ILE A 471 9.66 -3.56 1.67
CA ILE A 471 9.78 -4.94 1.20
C ILE A 471 10.59 -5.77 2.21
N ASP A 472 11.71 -5.24 2.71
CA ASP A 472 12.56 -5.92 3.68
C ASP A 472 11.88 -6.14 5.05
N LEU A 473 10.94 -5.28 5.43
CA LEU A 473 10.14 -5.44 6.65
C LEU A 473 9.24 -6.68 6.59
N TYR A 474 8.72 -7.03 5.41
CA TYR A 474 7.74 -8.10 5.23
C TYR A 474 8.32 -9.37 4.60
N SER A 475 9.42 -9.28 3.85
CA SER A 475 10.02 -10.43 3.19
C SER A 475 11.37 -10.79 3.83
N ARG A 476 11.63 -12.09 4.01
CA ARG A 476 12.96 -12.54 4.43
C ARG A 476 13.91 -12.43 3.24
N PRO A 477 15.14 -11.91 3.44
CA PRO A 477 16.15 -11.97 2.41
C PRO A 477 16.39 -13.44 2.02
N ALA A 478 16.56 -13.68 0.73
CA ALA A 478 17.00 -14.99 0.27
C ALA A 478 18.31 -15.36 0.99
N PRO A 479 18.51 -16.60 1.41
CA PRO A 479 19.79 -17.02 1.97
C PRO A 479 20.91 -16.69 0.95
N LYS A 480 21.94 -16.00 1.42
CA LYS A 480 23.11 -15.67 0.60
C LYS A 480 23.91 -16.92 0.25
#